data_e366949ffa7eb66a49abab7e412160f9
#
_entry.id   e366949ffa7eb66a49abab7e412160f9
#
_cell.length_a   1.000
_cell.length_b   1.000
_cell.length_c   1.000
_cell.angle_alpha   90.00
_cell.angle_beta   90.00
_cell.angle_gamma   90.00
#
_symmetry.space_group_name_H-M   'P 1'
#
loop_
_entity.id
_entity.type
_entity.pdbx_description
1 polymer ?
#
loop_
_entity_poly.entity_id
_entity_poly.type
_entity_poly.pdbx_seq_one_letter_code
_entity_poly.pdbx_strand_id
1 'polypeptide(L)'
;RHAEPELLTLEAPASRSFRGRTELRTTGQVEDGVLRGSLYLKGGADADLSGEHIADMLRALRYDGIERIEGDLVLARGLFQPARTDLGLPPFDESPEAYYNVIPDALLVNKNMLQLDMRSTASRLQPRMHPQLERVSVTSEMTLVDADCAKWEAGWQLPETRREPDGRIKVVLRGTFPKNCNRSYGVNVLDRDDYVSRLLRQAWSDQG
;
A
#
# COMPACT_ATOMS: atom_id res chain seq x y z
N ARG A 1 34.40 -17.80 14.05
CA ARG A 1 33.92 -17.82 12.66
C ARG A 1 32.44 -17.47 12.74
N HIS A 2 32.10 -16.22 12.44
CA HIS A 2 30.72 -15.82 12.29
C HIS A 2 30.26 -16.39 10.95
N ALA A 3 29.29 -17.30 10.96
CA ALA A 3 28.62 -17.74 9.75
C ALA A 3 27.88 -16.52 9.15
N GLU A 4 28.19 -16.17 7.90
CA GLU A 4 27.39 -15.21 7.17
C GLU A 4 25.95 -15.75 7.12
N PRO A 5 24.94 -14.88 7.35
CA PRO A 5 23.54 -15.32 7.28
C PRO A 5 23.25 -15.83 5.86
N GLU A 6 22.67 -17.00 5.77
CA GLU A 6 22.19 -17.55 4.52
C GLU A 6 21.11 -16.62 3.97
N LEU A 7 21.33 -16.08 2.79
CA LEU A 7 20.47 -15.06 2.19
C LEU A 7 19.55 -15.71 1.16
N LEU A 8 18.30 -15.89 1.52
CA LEU A 8 17.28 -16.26 0.52
C LEU A 8 16.89 -14.98 -0.23
N THR A 9 17.20 -14.90 -1.53
CA THR A 9 16.87 -13.74 -2.36
C THR A 9 15.81 -14.13 -3.38
N LEU A 10 14.67 -13.49 -3.31
CA LEU A 10 13.59 -13.61 -4.29
C LEU A 10 13.48 -12.31 -5.08
N GLU A 11 13.35 -12.43 -6.38
CA GLU A 11 13.31 -11.29 -7.30
C GLU A 11 11.94 -11.19 -7.94
N ALA A 12 11.37 -9.97 -7.98
CA ALA A 12 10.23 -9.70 -8.83
C ALA A 12 10.68 -9.69 -10.30
N PRO A 13 9.85 -10.15 -11.24
CA PRO A 13 10.16 -10.06 -12.67
C PRO A 13 10.33 -8.60 -13.06
N ALA A 14 11.48 -8.28 -13.66
CA ALA A 14 11.78 -6.93 -14.13
C ALA A 14 10.89 -6.55 -15.31
N SER A 15 10.34 -5.35 -15.30
CA SER A 15 9.73 -4.74 -16.48
C SER A 15 10.79 -4.56 -17.58
N ARG A 16 10.39 -4.77 -18.84
CA ARG A 16 11.33 -4.78 -19.98
C ARG A 16 12.02 -3.44 -20.28
N SER A 17 11.59 -2.33 -19.65
CA SER A 17 12.06 -0.98 -19.96
C SER A 17 12.93 -0.32 -18.87
N PHE A 18 12.89 -0.83 -17.64
CA PHE A 18 13.70 -0.33 -16.53
C PHE A 18 14.28 -1.51 -15.75
N ARG A 19 15.57 -1.50 -15.46
CA ARG A 19 16.23 -2.57 -14.70
C ARG A 19 16.10 -2.36 -13.19
N GLY A 20 14.99 -1.80 -12.75
CA GLY A 20 14.63 -1.73 -11.35
C GLY A 20 14.30 -3.13 -10.84
N ARG A 21 14.97 -3.57 -9.77
CA ARG A 21 14.80 -4.90 -9.21
C ARG A 21 14.38 -4.79 -7.76
N THR A 22 13.14 -5.21 -7.47
CA THR A 22 12.67 -5.33 -6.10
C THR A 22 13.00 -6.71 -5.57
N GLU A 23 13.59 -6.78 -4.38
CA GLU A 23 14.05 -8.02 -3.77
C GLU A 23 13.45 -8.20 -2.38
N LEU A 24 13.00 -9.42 -2.07
CA LEU A 24 12.80 -9.86 -0.70
C LEU A 24 14.06 -10.59 -0.21
N ARG A 25 14.54 -10.20 0.95
CA ARG A 25 15.68 -10.82 1.60
C ARG A 25 15.34 -11.19 3.02
N THR A 26 15.85 -12.31 3.50
CA THR A 26 15.71 -12.72 4.89
C THR A 26 17.07 -12.70 5.59
N THR A 27 17.05 -12.44 6.88
CA THR A 27 18.21 -12.64 7.76
C THR A 27 17.86 -13.67 8.83
N GLY A 28 18.87 -14.33 9.38
CA GLY A 28 18.66 -15.36 10.41
C GLY A 28 18.42 -16.75 9.81
N GLN A 29 17.87 -17.66 10.60
CA GLN A 29 17.71 -19.06 10.26
C GLN A 29 16.25 -19.46 10.26
N VAL A 30 15.90 -20.44 9.44
CA VAL A 30 14.58 -21.04 9.42
C VAL A 30 14.65 -22.36 10.20
N GLU A 31 13.84 -22.46 11.25
CA GLU A 31 13.70 -23.66 12.06
C GLU A 31 12.20 -23.96 12.25
N ASP A 32 11.80 -25.17 11.94
CA ASP A 32 10.40 -25.62 12.08
C ASP A 32 9.37 -24.65 11.47
N GLY A 33 9.63 -24.16 10.26
CA GLY A 33 8.77 -23.23 9.57
C GLY A 33 8.82 -21.78 10.10
N VAL A 34 9.70 -21.48 11.05
CA VAL A 34 9.84 -20.16 11.65
C VAL A 34 11.14 -19.50 11.19
N LEU A 35 11.02 -18.36 10.54
CA LEU A 35 12.16 -17.48 10.29
C LEU A 35 12.50 -16.73 11.57
N ARG A 36 13.62 -17.09 12.19
CA ARG A 36 14.18 -16.37 13.36
C ARG A 36 15.09 -15.25 12.88
N GLY A 37 14.48 -14.22 12.33
CA GLY A 37 15.15 -13.09 11.73
C GLY A 37 14.16 -12.15 11.09
N SER A 38 14.66 -11.16 10.36
CA SER A 38 13.89 -10.10 9.75
C SER A 38 13.69 -10.33 8.25
N LEU A 39 12.59 -9.79 7.73
CA LEU A 39 12.28 -9.71 6.31
C LEU A 39 12.59 -8.32 5.79
N TYR A 40 13.41 -8.23 4.75
CA TYR A 40 13.77 -6.99 4.08
C TYR A 40 13.11 -6.92 2.73
N LEU A 41 12.35 -5.88 2.48
CA LEU A 41 11.88 -5.52 1.15
C LEU A 41 12.79 -4.40 0.62
N LYS A 42 13.65 -4.74 -0.33
CA LYS A 42 14.60 -3.80 -0.94
C LYS A 42 14.01 -3.25 -2.24
N GLY A 43 13.80 -1.95 -2.28
CA GLY A 43 13.33 -1.25 -3.45
C GLY A 43 14.42 -1.04 -4.49
N GLY A 44 14.08 -1.28 -5.75
CA GLY A 44 14.95 -1.08 -6.93
C GLY A 44 14.42 -0.04 -7.91
N ALA A 45 13.51 0.84 -7.48
CA ALA A 45 12.84 1.82 -8.34
C ALA A 45 12.06 1.19 -9.51
N ASP A 46 11.40 0.07 -9.24
CA ASP A 46 10.49 -0.57 -10.19
C ASP A 46 9.16 0.19 -10.20
N ALA A 47 8.88 0.89 -11.30
CA ALA A 47 7.66 1.70 -11.45
C ALA A 47 6.39 0.85 -11.62
N ASP A 48 6.54 -0.42 -11.98
CA ASP A 48 5.44 -1.35 -12.23
C ASP A 48 5.20 -2.30 -11.05
N LEU A 49 5.88 -2.10 -9.93
CA LEU A 49 5.72 -2.94 -8.76
C LEU A 49 4.30 -2.88 -8.24
N SER A 50 3.62 -4.01 -8.23
CA SER A 50 2.23 -4.17 -7.82
C SER A 50 2.08 -5.02 -6.56
N GLY A 51 0.90 -4.96 -5.94
CA GLY A 51 0.54 -5.84 -4.83
C GLY A 51 0.56 -7.32 -5.21
N GLU A 52 0.27 -7.67 -6.47
CA GLU A 52 0.38 -9.04 -6.98
C GLU A 52 1.82 -9.53 -6.98
N HIS A 53 2.78 -8.71 -7.42
CA HIS A 53 4.20 -9.06 -7.36
C HIS A 53 4.66 -9.31 -5.92
N ILE A 54 4.22 -8.47 -4.97
CA ILE A 54 4.49 -8.67 -3.54
C ILE A 54 3.89 -10.00 -3.06
N ALA A 55 2.63 -10.29 -3.40
CA ALA A 55 1.99 -11.54 -3.01
C ALA A 55 2.70 -12.77 -3.59
N ASP A 56 3.19 -12.70 -4.84
CA ASP A 56 3.95 -13.78 -5.48
C ASP A 56 5.28 -14.04 -4.77
N MET A 57 6.01 -12.99 -4.42
CA MET A 57 7.25 -13.12 -3.64
C MET A 57 7.00 -13.73 -2.26
N LEU A 58 5.90 -13.37 -1.59
CA LEU A 58 5.54 -13.95 -0.30
C LEU A 58 5.12 -15.41 -0.43
N ARG A 59 4.40 -15.79 -1.50
CA ARG A 59 4.09 -17.20 -1.78
C ARG A 59 5.34 -18.04 -1.96
N ALA A 60 6.37 -17.50 -2.60
CA ALA A 60 7.64 -18.20 -2.74
C ALA A 60 8.29 -18.45 -1.37
N LEU A 61 8.25 -17.50 -0.43
CA LEU A 61 8.71 -17.72 0.96
C LEU A 61 7.93 -18.86 1.63
N ARG A 62 6.61 -18.90 1.44
CA ARG A 62 5.76 -19.99 1.97
C ARG A 62 6.15 -21.33 1.35
N TYR A 63 6.37 -21.35 0.05
CA TYR A 63 6.79 -22.56 -0.65
C TYR A 63 8.14 -23.09 -0.16
N ASP A 64 9.05 -22.18 0.22
CA ASP A 64 10.34 -22.51 0.82
C ASP A 64 10.24 -22.92 2.30
N GLY A 65 9.02 -23.05 2.82
CA GLY A 65 8.74 -23.59 4.15
C GLY A 65 8.71 -22.57 5.27
N ILE A 66 8.66 -21.26 4.96
CA ILE A 66 8.52 -20.21 5.98
C ILE A 66 7.03 -19.97 6.23
N GLU A 67 6.58 -20.38 7.42
CA GLU A 67 5.19 -20.23 7.88
C GLU A 67 5.02 -18.98 8.77
N ARG A 68 6.05 -18.63 9.52
CA ARG A 68 6.06 -17.50 10.46
C ARG A 68 7.38 -16.74 10.43
N ILE A 69 7.29 -15.43 10.59
CA ILE A 69 8.43 -14.52 10.68
C ILE A 69 8.41 -13.89 12.07
N GLU A 70 9.49 -14.07 12.85
CA GLU A 70 9.60 -13.56 14.23
C GLU A 70 10.32 -12.19 14.32
N GLY A 71 11.04 -11.79 13.30
CA GLY A 71 11.74 -10.51 13.29
C GLY A 71 10.91 -9.38 12.69
N ASP A 72 11.59 -8.32 12.31
CA ASP A 72 11.00 -7.10 11.77
C ASP A 72 10.79 -7.19 10.25
N LEU A 73 9.84 -6.40 9.77
CA LEU A 73 9.73 -6.03 8.36
C LEU A 73 10.52 -4.74 8.15
N VAL A 74 11.55 -4.80 7.32
CA VAL A 74 12.41 -3.66 7.02
C VAL A 74 12.21 -3.22 5.57
N LEU A 75 11.84 -1.96 5.36
CA LEU A 75 11.69 -1.35 4.04
C LEU A 75 13.00 -0.64 3.68
N ALA A 76 13.78 -1.22 2.75
CA ALA A 76 15.07 -0.69 2.34
C ALA A 76 14.93 0.18 1.09
N ARG A 77 15.00 1.50 1.26
CA ARG A 77 14.81 2.54 0.22
C ARG A 77 16.12 3.23 -0.20
N GLY A 78 17.27 2.69 0.16
CA GLY A 78 18.57 3.35 0.06
C GLY A 78 19.11 3.61 -1.36
N LEU A 79 18.33 3.31 -2.41
CA LEU A 79 18.73 3.57 -3.80
C LEU A 79 18.87 5.06 -4.10
N PHE A 80 18.06 5.90 -3.48
CA PHE A 80 18.09 7.35 -3.63
C PHE A 80 18.68 8.05 -2.39
N GLN A 81 19.21 9.22 -2.57
CA GLN A 81 19.78 10.07 -1.51
C GLN A 81 19.17 11.48 -1.60
N PRO A 82 18.32 11.90 -0.67
CA PRO A 82 17.82 11.16 0.49
C PRO A 82 16.86 10.03 0.09
N ALA A 83 16.72 9.01 0.94
CA ALA A 83 15.86 7.85 0.69
C ALA A 83 14.37 8.21 0.56
N ARG A 84 13.95 9.30 1.18
CA ARG A 84 12.61 9.87 1.12
C ARG A 84 12.71 11.33 0.73
N THR A 85 12.48 11.63 -0.54
CA THR A 85 12.56 13.00 -1.10
C THR A 85 11.31 13.83 -0.82
N ASP A 86 10.22 13.19 -0.40
CA ASP A 86 8.92 13.81 -0.10
C ASP A 86 8.78 14.33 1.33
N LEU A 87 9.67 13.91 2.24
CA LEU A 87 9.59 14.34 3.64
C LEU A 87 10.01 15.80 3.79
N GLY A 88 9.11 16.59 4.40
CA GLY A 88 9.35 18.00 4.70
C GLY A 88 9.15 18.96 3.51
N LEU A 89 8.71 18.47 2.36
CA LEU A 89 8.33 19.31 1.23
C LEU A 89 6.84 19.64 1.26
N PRO A 90 6.45 20.88 0.96
CA PRO A 90 5.03 21.20 0.78
C PRO A 90 4.50 20.53 -0.49
N PRO A 91 3.18 20.32 -0.61
CA PRO A 91 2.57 19.93 -1.87
C PRO A 91 2.90 20.93 -2.96
N PHE A 92 3.27 20.45 -4.13
CA PHE A 92 3.66 21.32 -5.27
C PHE A 92 2.51 21.53 -6.26
N ASP A 93 1.36 20.94 -6.02
CA ASP A 93 0.18 20.97 -6.87
C ASP A 93 -1.09 21.12 -6.02
N GLU A 94 -2.18 21.60 -6.64
CA GLU A 94 -3.51 21.72 -6.01
C GLU A 94 -4.15 20.35 -5.73
N SER A 95 -3.70 19.30 -6.42
CA SER A 95 -4.18 17.92 -6.26
C SER A 95 -3.05 16.96 -5.89
N PRO A 96 -2.42 17.11 -4.71
CA PRO A 96 -1.25 16.30 -4.33
C PRO A 96 -1.57 14.79 -4.23
N GLU A 97 -2.84 14.43 -4.08
CA GLU A 97 -3.35 13.05 -4.04
C GLU A 97 -3.49 12.40 -5.41
N ALA A 98 -3.34 13.15 -6.51
CA ALA A 98 -3.49 12.63 -7.85
C ALA A 98 -2.34 11.70 -8.25
N TYR A 99 -2.65 10.69 -9.05
CA TYR A 99 -1.69 9.65 -9.45
C TYR A 99 -0.44 10.19 -10.18
N TYR A 100 -0.55 11.31 -10.86
CA TYR A 100 0.57 11.94 -11.58
C TYR A 100 1.51 12.72 -10.65
N ASN A 101 1.10 12.96 -9.41
CA ASN A 101 1.89 13.66 -8.39
C ASN A 101 2.66 12.72 -7.46
N VAL A 102 2.78 11.46 -7.85
CA VAL A 102 3.55 10.49 -7.08
C VAL A 102 5.03 10.77 -7.21
N ILE A 103 5.65 11.18 -6.12
CA ILE A 103 7.09 11.43 -6.07
C ILE A 103 7.85 10.10 -6.23
N PRO A 104 8.85 10.01 -7.11
CA PRO A 104 9.65 8.80 -7.28
C PRO A 104 10.25 8.31 -5.97
N ASP A 105 10.18 7.01 -5.75
CA ASP A 105 10.69 6.33 -4.56
C ASP A 105 11.31 4.99 -4.99
N ALA A 106 12.33 4.55 -4.28
CA ALA A 106 12.96 3.27 -4.55
C ALA A 106 12.01 2.09 -4.32
N LEU A 107 11.01 2.27 -3.48
CA LEU A 107 10.01 1.27 -3.11
C LEU A 107 8.61 1.89 -3.17
N LEU A 108 8.00 1.82 -4.33
CA LEU A 108 6.66 2.31 -4.60
C LEU A 108 5.81 1.18 -5.14
N VAL A 109 4.76 0.80 -4.41
CA VAL A 109 3.84 -0.27 -4.79
C VAL A 109 2.51 0.33 -5.22
N ASN A 110 1.94 -0.13 -6.34
CA ASN A 110 0.69 0.36 -6.91
C ASN A 110 0.66 1.90 -7.04
N LYS A 111 1.80 2.55 -7.25
CA LYS A 111 1.94 4.01 -7.25
C LYS A 111 1.40 4.67 -5.97
N ASN A 112 1.38 3.95 -4.86
CA ASN A 112 0.78 4.36 -3.58
C ASN A 112 -0.73 4.68 -3.65
N MET A 113 -1.43 4.14 -4.63
CA MET A 113 -2.84 4.46 -4.89
C MET A 113 -3.79 3.52 -4.16
N LEU A 114 -4.84 4.10 -3.59
CA LEU A 114 -6.02 3.40 -3.13
C LEU A 114 -7.17 3.66 -4.10
N GLN A 115 -7.82 2.60 -4.54
CA GLN A 115 -9.08 2.68 -5.27
C GLN A 115 -10.23 2.69 -4.27
N LEU A 116 -11.04 3.73 -4.31
CA LEU A 116 -12.23 3.88 -3.48
C LEU A 116 -13.45 3.64 -4.35
N ASP A 117 -14.24 2.63 -4.00
CA ASP A 117 -15.52 2.35 -4.63
C ASP A 117 -16.64 2.84 -3.72
N MET A 118 -17.44 3.76 -4.23
CA MET A 118 -18.56 4.38 -3.54
C MET A 118 -19.86 3.92 -4.18
N ARG A 119 -20.68 3.24 -3.42
CA ARG A 119 -22.01 2.78 -3.85
C ARG A 119 -23.07 3.32 -2.91
N SER A 120 -23.98 4.13 -3.42
CA SER A 120 -25.09 4.68 -2.67
C SER A 120 -26.44 4.14 -3.10
N THR A 121 -27.32 4.10 -2.13
CA THR A 121 -28.78 3.95 -2.30
C THR A 121 -29.45 5.29 -1.98
N ALA A 122 -30.77 5.30 -1.83
CA ALA A 122 -31.49 6.49 -1.39
C ALA A 122 -31.13 6.94 0.05
N SER A 123 -30.60 6.03 0.88
CA SER A 123 -30.38 6.29 2.32
C SER A 123 -29.00 5.90 2.85
N ARG A 124 -28.20 5.16 2.09
CA ARG A 124 -26.91 4.62 2.55
C ARG A 124 -25.83 4.77 1.52
N LEU A 125 -24.60 5.06 1.97
CA LEU A 125 -23.37 4.95 1.21
C LEU A 125 -22.53 3.81 1.77
N GLN A 126 -22.12 2.89 0.90
CA GLN A 126 -21.19 1.81 1.22
C GLN A 126 -19.86 2.06 0.52
N PRO A 127 -18.82 2.48 1.23
CA PRO A 127 -17.49 2.61 0.66
C PRO A 127 -16.75 1.27 0.72
N ARG A 128 -15.92 1.02 -0.29
CA ARG A 128 -14.94 -0.05 -0.30
C ARG A 128 -13.60 0.49 -0.74
N MET A 129 -12.55 -0.17 -0.32
CA MET A 129 -11.17 0.21 -0.60
C MET A 129 -10.42 -0.98 -1.21
N HIS A 130 -9.63 -0.72 -2.24
CA HIS A 130 -8.74 -1.70 -2.84
C HIS A 130 -7.35 -1.05 -3.11
N PRO A 131 -6.23 -1.74 -2.82
CA PRO A 131 -6.15 -3.04 -2.15
C PRO A 131 -6.57 -2.97 -0.69
N GLN A 132 -6.83 -4.13 -0.10
CA GLN A 132 -6.97 -4.24 1.36
C GLN A 132 -5.60 -4.07 1.99
N LEU A 133 -5.53 -3.28 3.04
CA LEU A 133 -4.32 -3.04 3.82
C LEU A 133 -4.57 -3.43 5.28
N GLU A 134 -3.58 -4.06 5.89
CA GLU A 134 -3.68 -4.51 7.28
C GLU A 134 -4.00 -3.32 8.19
N ARG A 135 -5.07 -3.45 8.98
CA ARG A 135 -5.53 -2.45 9.95
C ARG A 135 -5.82 -1.06 9.34
N VAL A 136 -6.25 -1.03 8.09
CA VAL A 136 -6.78 0.15 7.41
C VAL A 136 -8.22 -0.13 7.01
N SER A 137 -9.10 0.81 7.29
CA SER A 137 -10.50 0.76 6.91
C SER A 137 -10.93 2.04 6.22
N VAL A 138 -11.99 1.96 5.42
CA VAL A 138 -12.64 3.12 4.83
C VAL A 138 -14.01 3.30 5.48
N THR A 139 -14.33 4.54 5.83
CA THR A 139 -15.63 4.95 6.37
C THR A 139 -16.12 6.19 5.64
N SER A 140 -17.42 6.48 5.73
CA SER A 140 -18.00 7.64 5.09
C SER A 140 -18.67 8.57 6.11
N GLU A 141 -18.30 9.83 6.05
CA GLU A 141 -18.99 10.96 6.67
C GLU A 141 -19.68 11.82 5.60
N MET A 142 -19.83 11.31 4.38
CA MET A 142 -20.46 12.01 3.29
C MET A 142 -21.97 12.13 3.50
N THR A 143 -22.54 13.28 3.13
CA THR A 143 -23.97 13.49 3.10
C THR A 143 -24.52 13.10 1.74
N LEU A 144 -25.57 12.26 1.71
CA LEU A 144 -26.27 11.91 0.47
C LEU A 144 -27.18 13.07 0.03
N VAL A 145 -27.10 13.40 -1.25
CA VAL A 145 -27.85 14.51 -1.85
C VAL A 145 -28.62 14.06 -3.10
N ASP A 146 -29.69 14.77 -3.43
CA ASP A 146 -30.41 14.60 -4.68
C ASP A 146 -29.68 15.38 -5.78
N ALA A 147 -28.69 14.75 -6.37
CA ALA A 147 -27.87 15.30 -7.44
C ALA A 147 -27.66 14.28 -8.55
N ASP A 148 -27.28 14.77 -9.72
CA ASP A 148 -26.93 13.92 -10.86
C ASP A 148 -25.64 13.14 -10.54
N CYS A 149 -25.70 11.82 -10.68
CA CYS A 149 -24.57 10.94 -10.48
C CYS A 149 -23.36 11.30 -11.39
N ALA A 150 -23.62 11.83 -12.59
CA ALA A 150 -22.56 12.28 -13.49
C ALA A 150 -21.75 13.48 -12.94
N LYS A 151 -22.33 14.22 -11.99
CA LYS A 151 -21.71 15.41 -11.37
C LYS A 151 -21.21 15.15 -9.93
N TRP A 152 -20.99 13.91 -9.58
CA TRP A 152 -20.61 13.50 -8.23
C TRP A 152 -19.35 14.22 -7.69
N GLU A 153 -18.42 14.57 -8.59
CA GLU A 153 -17.17 15.25 -8.22
C GLU A 153 -17.39 16.65 -7.62
N ALA A 154 -18.49 17.30 -7.95
CA ALA A 154 -18.80 18.61 -7.40
C ALA A 154 -18.94 18.63 -5.87
N GLY A 155 -19.31 17.49 -5.27
CA GLY A 155 -19.40 17.32 -3.82
C GLY A 155 -18.22 16.61 -3.19
N TRP A 156 -17.25 16.17 -3.99
CA TRP A 156 -16.07 15.46 -3.51
C TRP A 156 -15.14 16.37 -2.71
N GLN A 157 -14.67 15.85 -1.60
CA GLN A 157 -13.58 16.44 -0.83
C GLN A 157 -12.50 15.39 -0.63
N LEU A 158 -11.24 15.81 -0.54
CA LEU A 158 -10.13 14.92 -0.26
C LEU A 158 -10.42 14.11 1.02
N PRO A 159 -10.32 12.77 0.98
CA PRO A 159 -10.47 11.95 2.17
C PRO A 159 -9.46 12.33 3.25
N GLU A 160 -9.90 12.27 4.48
CA GLU A 160 -9.05 12.45 5.65
C GLU A 160 -8.54 11.09 6.13
N THR A 161 -7.27 11.02 6.49
CA THR A 161 -6.71 9.86 7.16
C THR A 161 -6.64 10.13 8.66
N ARG A 162 -7.24 9.27 9.47
CA ARG A 162 -7.22 9.35 10.94
C ARG A 162 -6.48 8.14 11.49
N ARG A 163 -5.41 8.40 12.20
CA ARG A 163 -4.68 7.36 12.93
C ARG A 163 -5.24 7.24 14.33
N GLU A 164 -5.62 6.03 14.71
CA GLU A 164 -6.09 5.72 16.05
C GLU A 164 -4.90 5.40 16.99
N PRO A 165 -5.10 5.49 18.32
CA PRO A 165 -4.03 5.22 19.30
C PRO A 165 -3.43 3.82 19.19
N ASP A 166 -4.20 2.84 18.74
CA ASP A 166 -3.77 1.45 18.54
C ASP A 166 -3.06 1.21 17.20
N GLY A 167 -2.84 2.28 16.40
CA GLY A 167 -2.16 2.23 15.11
C GLY A 167 -3.06 1.89 13.92
N ARG A 168 -4.36 1.68 14.10
CA ARG A 168 -5.32 1.59 12.98
C ARG A 168 -5.41 2.91 12.26
N ILE A 169 -5.70 2.82 10.96
CA ILE A 169 -5.93 3.99 10.11
C ILE A 169 -7.34 3.90 9.54
N LYS A 170 -8.07 5.01 9.64
CA LYS A 170 -9.34 5.20 8.95
C LYS A 170 -9.16 6.19 7.80
N VAL A 171 -9.56 5.78 6.61
CA VAL A 171 -9.73 6.66 5.45
C VAL A 171 -11.18 7.13 5.48
N VAL A 172 -11.40 8.40 5.75
CA VAL A 172 -12.73 8.98 5.96
C VAL A 172 -13.14 9.78 4.74
N LEU A 173 -14.19 9.31 4.05
CA LEU A 173 -14.76 10.02 2.91
C LEU A 173 -15.58 11.21 3.41
N ARG A 174 -15.42 12.36 2.75
CA ARG A 174 -16.00 13.65 3.15
C ARG A 174 -16.71 14.32 1.97
N GLY A 175 -17.54 15.29 2.30
CA GLY A 175 -18.30 16.07 1.33
C GLY A 175 -19.70 15.52 1.11
N THR A 176 -20.22 15.63 -0.12
CA THR A 176 -21.53 15.12 -0.52
C THR A 176 -21.40 14.10 -1.64
N PHE A 177 -22.36 13.20 -1.73
CA PHE A 177 -22.41 12.17 -2.76
C PHE A 177 -23.85 11.97 -3.23
N PRO A 178 -24.11 11.79 -4.55
CA PRO A 178 -25.45 11.58 -5.03
C PRO A 178 -26.06 10.28 -4.50
N LYS A 179 -27.35 10.30 -4.23
CA LYS A 179 -28.15 9.09 -3.99
C LYS A 179 -28.19 8.20 -5.25
N ASN A 180 -28.33 6.89 -5.05
CA ASN A 180 -28.45 5.90 -6.12
C ASN A 180 -27.35 6.03 -7.20
N CYS A 181 -26.09 6.12 -6.74
CA CYS A 181 -24.93 6.40 -7.58
C CYS A 181 -23.79 5.43 -7.25
N ASN A 182 -23.07 4.97 -8.27
CA ASN A 182 -21.89 4.13 -8.13
C ASN A 182 -20.72 4.82 -8.82
N ARG A 183 -19.64 5.05 -8.11
CA ARG A 183 -18.41 5.66 -8.63
C ARG A 183 -17.18 5.04 -7.99
N SER A 184 -16.11 5.02 -8.76
CA SER A 184 -14.77 4.62 -8.30
C SER A 184 -13.81 5.77 -8.51
N TYR A 185 -12.93 5.99 -7.54
CA TYR A 185 -11.93 7.06 -7.60
C TYR A 185 -10.62 6.63 -6.93
N GLY A 186 -9.50 6.91 -7.59
CA GLY A 186 -8.17 6.62 -7.08
C GLY A 186 -7.61 7.79 -6.29
N VAL A 187 -7.08 7.52 -5.09
CA VAL A 187 -6.49 8.54 -4.22
C VAL A 187 -5.13 8.09 -3.69
N ASN A 188 -4.24 9.04 -3.48
CA ASN A 188 -2.96 8.85 -2.81
C ASN A 188 -2.98 9.64 -1.49
N VAL A 189 -3.40 9.00 -0.41
CA VAL A 189 -3.64 9.66 0.90
C VAL A 189 -2.89 9.03 2.06
N LEU A 190 -2.22 7.89 1.84
CA LEU A 190 -1.44 7.21 2.87
C LEU A 190 0.05 7.48 2.72
N ASP A 191 0.73 7.54 3.86
CA ASP A 191 2.19 7.46 3.87
C ASP A 191 2.68 6.18 3.19
N ARG A 192 3.78 6.25 2.46
CA ARG A 192 4.30 5.14 1.66
C ARG A 192 4.75 3.96 2.49
N ASP A 193 5.34 4.22 3.66
CA ASP A 193 5.75 3.15 4.57
C ASP A 193 4.54 2.45 5.17
N ASP A 194 3.52 3.20 5.56
CA ASP A 194 2.23 2.64 5.98
C ASP A 194 1.61 1.78 4.88
N TYR A 195 1.59 2.30 3.65
CA TYR A 195 0.99 1.58 2.52
C TYR A 195 1.70 0.25 2.26
N VAL A 196 3.00 0.28 2.05
CA VAL A 196 3.78 -0.91 1.68
C VAL A 196 3.82 -1.93 2.81
N SER A 197 4.08 -1.51 4.05
CA SER A 197 4.15 -2.42 5.20
C SER A 197 2.81 -3.11 5.48
N ARG A 198 1.71 -2.36 5.38
CA ARG A 198 0.36 -2.90 5.61
C ARG A 198 -0.13 -3.76 4.46
N LEU A 199 0.24 -3.43 3.21
CA LEU A 199 -0.03 -4.28 2.06
C LEU A 199 0.67 -5.64 2.20
N LEU A 200 1.95 -5.62 2.57
CA LEU A 200 2.74 -6.84 2.74
C LEU A 200 2.19 -7.71 3.88
N ARG A 201 1.84 -7.12 5.02
CA ARG A 201 1.23 -7.84 6.15
C ARG A 201 -0.12 -8.44 5.79
N GLN A 202 -0.95 -7.71 5.05
CA GLN A 202 -2.23 -8.23 4.57
C GLN A 202 -2.02 -9.41 3.61
N ALA A 203 -1.13 -9.26 2.63
CA ALA A 203 -0.84 -10.33 1.67
C ALA A 203 -0.25 -11.57 2.35
N TRP A 204 0.59 -11.40 3.38
CA TRP A 204 1.10 -12.51 4.17
C TRP A 204 -0.01 -13.24 4.93
N SER A 205 -0.89 -12.49 5.58
CA SER A 205 -2.04 -13.05 6.32
C SER A 205 -3.03 -13.77 5.40
N ASP A 206 -3.26 -13.26 4.19
CA ASP A 206 -4.20 -13.84 3.21
C ASP A 206 -3.73 -15.22 2.69
N GLN A 207 -2.46 -15.53 2.85
CA GLN A 207 -1.88 -16.80 2.42
C GLN A 207 -1.85 -17.88 3.52
N GLY A 208 -2.37 -17.60 4.70
CA GLY A 208 -2.43 -18.50 5.85
C GLY A 208 -1.30 -18.20 6.83
#